data_29b501ca834fbcbf2ab0fa592e5dd280
#
_entry.id   29b501ca834fbcbf2ab0fa592e5dd280
#
_cell.length_a   1.000
_cell.length_b   1.000
_cell.length_c   1.000
_cell.angle_alpha   90.00
_cell.angle_beta   90.00
_cell.angle_gamma   90.00
#
_symmetry.space_group_name_H-M   'P 1'
#
loop_
_entity.id
_entity.type
_entity.pdbx_description
1 polymer ?
#
loop_
_entity_poly.entity_id
_entity_poly.type
_entity_poly.pdbx_seq_one_letter_code
_entity_poly.pdbx_strand_id
1 'polypeptide(L)'
;MKIYFITGNARKVGEAKLACESAGIEIIQHQVEIDEIQSTNPSAISIDKAEKAYSLIRKPLVVTDTFWRIPALNGFPGAYMKDVANWFSSEDFLSLMEKKENRQIFFSENITYKDADTIKQFSQEYEGTIVTEPKGKGNSIENVAEFEGFTLGERREQGGYSHKPEDYVWNDFVKWINKKESL
;
A
#
# COMPACT_ATOMS: atom_id res chain seq x y z
N MET A 1 16.63 -10.84 12.39
CA MET A 1 17.11 -10.78 10.99
C MET A 1 17.02 -9.38 10.41
N LYS A 2 17.74 -9.09 9.27
CA LYS A 2 17.69 -7.78 8.59
C LYS A 2 16.95 -7.91 7.26
N ILE A 3 16.00 -7.02 7.00
CA ILE A 3 15.25 -6.96 5.74
C ILE A 3 15.32 -5.55 5.18
N TYR A 4 15.69 -5.42 3.92
CA TYR A 4 15.77 -4.16 3.21
C TYR A 4 14.41 -3.77 2.67
N PHE A 5 13.89 -2.64 3.09
CA PHE A 5 12.63 -2.12 2.58
C PHE A 5 12.89 -1.09 1.48
N ILE A 6 12.53 -1.45 0.25
CA ILE A 6 12.77 -0.63 -0.93
C ILE A 6 11.64 0.38 -1.07
N THR A 7 11.84 1.53 -0.49
CA THR A 7 10.86 2.63 -0.50
C THR A 7 11.49 3.97 -0.15
N GLY A 8 11.02 5.05 -0.78
CA GLY A 8 11.30 6.44 -0.37
C GLY A 8 10.31 6.98 0.66
N ASN A 9 9.26 6.23 1.01
CA ASN A 9 8.17 6.71 1.86
C ASN A 9 8.43 6.41 3.34
N ALA A 10 8.79 7.44 4.12
CA ALA A 10 9.10 7.31 5.55
C ALA A 10 7.92 6.77 6.38
N ARG A 11 6.67 7.08 6.01
CA ARG A 11 5.48 6.55 6.69
C ARG A 11 5.39 5.03 6.55
N LYS A 12 5.56 4.50 5.33
CA LYS A 12 5.57 3.04 5.09
C LYS A 12 6.68 2.35 5.92
N VAL A 13 7.82 2.99 6.05
CA VAL A 13 8.92 2.46 6.91
C VAL A 13 8.50 2.43 8.37
N GLY A 14 7.82 3.46 8.86
CA GLY A 14 7.29 3.49 10.23
C GLY A 14 6.29 2.37 10.51
N GLU A 15 5.34 2.14 9.60
CA GLU A 15 4.36 1.04 9.66
C GLU A 15 5.05 -0.33 9.69
N ALA A 16 6.03 -0.54 8.80
CA ALA A 16 6.81 -1.78 8.75
C ALA A 16 7.59 -2.03 10.05
N LYS A 17 8.26 -1.01 10.58
CA LYS A 17 9.01 -1.11 11.84
C LYS A 17 8.10 -1.47 13.01
N LEU A 18 6.95 -0.78 13.12
CA LEU A 18 5.98 -1.03 14.18
C LEU A 18 5.52 -2.50 14.20
N ALA A 19 5.24 -3.07 13.03
CA ALA A 19 4.79 -4.45 12.93
C ALA A 19 5.91 -5.49 13.11
N CYS A 20 7.14 -5.17 12.70
CA CYS A 20 8.26 -6.12 12.62
C CYS A 20 9.15 -6.12 13.88
N GLU A 21 9.17 -5.02 14.65
CA GLU A 21 10.10 -4.84 15.78
C GLU A 21 9.91 -5.89 16.87
N SER A 22 8.66 -6.17 17.26
CA SER A 22 8.35 -7.18 18.28
C SER A 22 8.75 -8.61 17.88
N ALA A 23 8.91 -8.86 16.57
CA ALA A 23 9.34 -10.14 16.00
C ALA A 23 10.86 -10.25 15.80
N GLY A 24 11.64 -9.26 16.25
CA GLY A 24 13.09 -9.23 16.08
C GLY A 24 13.56 -9.01 14.63
N ILE A 25 12.70 -8.46 13.79
CA ILE A 25 13.01 -8.15 12.38
C ILE A 25 13.41 -6.69 12.28
N GLU A 26 14.65 -6.43 11.90
CA GLU A 26 15.17 -5.09 11.64
C GLU A 26 14.84 -4.66 10.21
N ILE A 27 14.01 -3.63 10.07
CA ILE A 27 13.66 -3.02 8.78
C ILE A 27 14.66 -1.91 8.46
N ILE A 28 15.38 -2.07 7.34
CA ILE A 28 16.36 -1.10 6.85
C ILE A 28 15.79 -0.43 5.60
N GLN A 29 15.49 0.87 5.70
CA GLN A 29 15.08 1.63 4.52
C GLN A 29 16.23 1.68 3.51
N HIS A 30 15.90 1.38 2.25
CA HIS A 30 16.84 1.50 1.14
C HIS A 30 16.12 2.05 -0.09
N GLN A 31 16.66 3.10 -0.68
CA GLN A 31 16.09 3.70 -1.89
C GLN A 31 16.86 3.20 -3.11
N VAL A 32 16.12 2.72 -4.09
CA VAL A 32 16.65 2.31 -5.40
C VAL A 32 15.70 2.85 -6.46
N GLU A 33 16.23 3.43 -7.50
CA GLU A 33 15.45 3.79 -8.67
C GLU A 33 15.13 2.51 -9.46
N ILE A 34 13.85 2.27 -9.66
CA ILE A 34 13.33 1.11 -10.38
C ILE A 34 12.24 1.59 -11.32
N ASP A 35 12.43 1.33 -12.60
CA ASP A 35 11.38 1.53 -13.60
C ASP A 35 10.27 0.51 -13.38
N GLU A 36 9.11 0.99 -12.98
CA GLU A 36 7.92 0.14 -12.76
C GLU A 36 7.26 -0.19 -14.10
N ILE A 37 6.91 -1.45 -14.30
CA ILE A 37 6.13 -1.86 -15.47
C ILE A 37 4.71 -1.29 -15.38
N GLN A 38 4.11 -0.98 -16.51
CA GLN A 38 2.69 -0.67 -16.60
C GLN A 38 1.89 -1.96 -16.75
N SER A 39 1.02 -2.22 -15.81
CA SER A 39 0.11 -3.38 -15.84
C SER A 39 -1.17 -3.09 -15.07
N THR A 40 -2.26 -3.71 -15.48
CA THR A 40 -3.49 -3.75 -14.69
C THR A 40 -3.47 -4.82 -13.60
N ASN A 41 -2.43 -5.66 -13.58
CA ASN A 41 -2.25 -6.69 -12.56
C ASN A 41 -1.29 -6.21 -11.47
N PRO A 42 -1.80 -5.86 -10.27
CA PRO A 42 -0.99 -5.39 -9.14
C PRO A 42 0.11 -6.37 -8.73
N SER A 43 -0.20 -7.64 -8.74
CA SER A 43 0.76 -8.70 -8.37
C SER A 43 1.97 -8.72 -9.31
N ALA A 44 1.74 -8.57 -10.63
CA ALA A 44 2.82 -8.54 -11.61
C ALA A 44 3.75 -7.33 -11.42
N ILE A 45 3.19 -6.16 -11.10
CA ILE A 45 3.97 -4.94 -10.82
C ILE A 45 4.87 -5.16 -9.60
N SER A 46 4.31 -5.65 -8.50
CA SER A 46 5.05 -5.86 -7.26
C SER A 46 6.13 -6.95 -7.38
N ILE A 47 5.88 -8.02 -8.16
CA ILE A 47 6.88 -9.06 -8.44
C ILE A 47 8.04 -8.47 -9.24
N ASP A 48 7.76 -7.82 -10.37
CA ASP A 48 8.80 -7.21 -11.22
C ASP A 48 9.66 -6.23 -10.42
N LYS A 49 9.04 -5.39 -9.60
CA LYS A 49 9.74 -4.44 -8.73
C LYS A 49 10.66 -5.15 -7.73
N ALA A 50 10.18 -6.22 -7.08
CA ALA A 50 10.97 -6.99 -6.14
C ALA A 50 12.15 -7.70 -6.80
N GLU A 51 11.97 -8.27 -7.99
CA GLU A 51 13.02 -8.92 -8.76
C GLU A 51 14.09 -7.94 -9.22
N LYS A 52 13.70 -6.79 -9.76
CA LYS A 52 14.62 -5.71 -10.15
C LYS A 52 15.42 -5.21 -8.95
N ALA A 53 14.74 -4.93 -7.81
CA ALA A 53 15.41 -4.52 -6.58
C ALA A 53 16.42 -5.58 -6.12
N TYR A 54 16.02 -6.85 -6.12
CA TYR A 54 16.89 -7.94 -5.68
C TYR A 54 18.12 -8.09 -6.61
N SER A 55 17.95 -7.88 -7.91
CA SER A 55 19.08 -7.92 -8.86
C SER A 55 20.18 -6.90 -8.52
N LEU A 56 19.78 -5.76 -7.95
CA LEU A 56 20.69 -4.66 -7.60
C LEU A 56 21.37 -4.87 -6.26
N ILE A 57 20.62 -5.27 -5.22
CA ILE A 57 21.17 -5.29 -3.85
C ILE A 57 21.55 -6.66 -3.33
N ARG A 58 21.03 -7.75 -3.92
CA ARG A 58 21.34 -9.15 -3.57
C ARG A 58 21.20 -9.45 -2.06
N LYS A 59 20.19 -8.89 -1.41
CA LYS A 59 19.89 -9.07 0.00
C LYS A 59 18.39 -9.30 0.18
N PRO A 60 17.96 -10.00 1.25
CA PRO A 60 16.55 -10.15 1.54
C PRO A 60 15.86 -8.79 1.60
N LEU A 61 14.79 -8.63 0.84
CA LEU A 61 14.10 -7.35 0.73
C LEU A 61 12.58 -7.51 0.70
N VAL A 62 11.91 -6.40 0.94
CA VAL A 62 10.49 -6.22 0.67
C VAL A 62 10.26 -4.97 -0.16
N VAL A 63 9.26 -5.03 -1.03
CA VAL A 63 8.61 -3.89 -1.66
C VAL A 63 7.17 -3.84 -1.22
N THR A 64 6.55 -2.66 -1.23
CA THR A 64 5.11 -2.52 -1.01
C THR A 64 4.51 -1.66 -2.09
N ASP A 65 3.29 -2.03 -2.49
CA ASP A 65 2.47 -1.24 -3.38
C ASP A 65 1.04 -1.14 -2.85
N THR A 66 0.37 -0.05 -3.19
CA THR A 66 -1.02 0.21 -2.82
C THR A 66 -1.84 0.40 -4.06
N PHE A 67 -3.02 -0.24 -4.09
CA PHE A 67 -3.94 -0.16 -5.22
C PHE A 67 -5.30 0.29 -4.73
N TRP A 68 -5.96 1.04 -5.59
CA TRP A 68 -7.29 1.54 -5.32
C TRP A 68 -8.23 1.09 -6.42
N ARG A 69 -9.45 0.74 -6.07
CA ARG A 69 -10.49 0.46 -7.06
C ARG A 69 -11.84 0.99 -6.62
N ILE A 70 -12.53 1.61 -7.55
CA ILE A 70 -13.89 2.11 -7.40
C ILE A 70 -14.77 1.31 -8.37
N PRO A 71 -15.59 0.35 -7.88
CA PRO A 71 -16.41 -0.51 -8.74
C PRO A 71 -17.30 0.27 -9.69
N ALA A 72 -17.92 1.36 -9.22
CA ALA A 72 -18.78 2.22 -10.04
C ALA A 72 -18.04 2.92 -11.20
N LEU A 73 -16.69 2.91 -11.18
CA LEU A 73 -15.81 3.44 -12.22
C LEU A 73 -14.98 2.33 -12.89
N ASN A 74 -15.50 1.11 -12.94
CA ASN A 74 -14.87 -0.06 -13.56
C ASN A 74 -13.47 -0.39 -13.03
N GLY A 75 -13.22 -0.11 -11.73
CA GLY A 75 -11.95 -0.38 -11.08
C GLY A 75 -10.91 0.76 -11.14
N PHE A 76 -11.27 1.92 -11.74
CA PHE A 76 -10.42 3.11 -11.69
C PHE A 76 -10.14 3.52 -10.23
N PRO A 77 -8.96 4.04 -9.87
CA PRO A 77 -7.78 4.29 -10.70
C PRO A 77 -6.83 3.08 -10.86
N GLY A 78 -7.05 1.97 -10.16
CA GLY A 78 -6.22 0.78 -10.25
C GLY A 78 -4.77 1.03 -9.80
N ALA A 79 -3.83 0.56 -10.60
CA ALA A 79 -2.40 0.72 -10.38
C ALA A 79 -1.88 2.15 -10.65
N TYR A 80 -2.70 3.01 -11.25
CA TYR A 80 -2.29 4.36 -11.66
C TYR A 80 -2.56 5.43 -10.60
N MET A 81 -2.84 5.00 -9.36
CA MET A 81 -3.24 5.92 -8.29
C MET A 81 -2.23 7.04 -8.04
N LYS A 82 -0.93 6.77 -8.14
CA LYS A 82 0.12 7.76 -7.94
C LYS A 82 -0.02 8.92 -8.94
N ASP A 83 -0.22 8.60 -10.22
CA ASP A 83 -0.36 9.60 -11.27
C ASP A 83 -1.70 10.31 -11.17
N VAL A 84 -2.77 9.56 -10.94
CA VAL A 84 -4.12 10.10 -10.75
C VAL A 84 -4.18 11.05 -9.56
N ALA A 85 -3.52 10.74 -8.43
CA ALA A 85 -3.45 11.63 -7.27
C ALA A 85 -2.73 12.96 -7.55
N ASN A 86 -1.84 12.98 -8.55
CA ASN A 86 -1.16 14.20 -9.00
C ASN A 86 -2.00 15.03 -9.98
N TRP A 87 -2.91 14.40 -10.71
CA TRP A 87 -3.72 15.06 -11.74
C TRP A 87 -5.11 15.45 -11.26
N PHE A 88 -5.69 14.69 -10.33
CA PHE A 88 -7.06 14.86 -9.84
C PHE A 88 -7.07 15.55 -8.48
N SER A 89 -7.99 16.48 -8.33
CA SER A 89 -8.41 17.00 -7.03
C SER A 89 -9.42 16.04 -6.36
N SER A 90 -9.74 16.29 -5.11
CA SER A 90 -10.82 15.57 -4.41
C SER A 90 -12.18 15.79 -5.07
N GLU A 91 -12.41 17.01 -5.57
CA GLU A 91 -13.63 17.41 -6.27
C GLU A 91 -13.80 16.67 -7.61
N ASP A 92 -12.68 16.36 -8.30
CA ASP A 92 -12.74 15.58 -9.54
C ASP A 92 -13.24 14.15 -9.25
N PHE A 93 -12.76 13.50 -8.18
CA PHE A 93 -13.30 12.21 -7.75
C PHE A 93 -14.78 12.29 -7.40
N LEU A 94 -15.21 13.32 -6.67
CA LEU A 94 -16.61 13.50 -6.32
C LEU A 94 -17.49 13.73 -7.56
N SER A 95 -16.99 14.48 -8.53
CA SER A 95 -17.68 14.72 -9.82
C SER A 95 -17.90 13.43 -10.61
N LEU A 96 -16.89 12.53 -10.63
CA LEU A 96 -17.04 11.21 -11.27
C LEU A 96 -18.10 10.35 -10.57
N MET A 97 -18.33 10.60 -9.27
CA MET A 97 -19.28 9.85 -8.45
C MET A 97 -20.68 10.48 -8.38
N GLU A 98 -20.91 11.65 -8.97
CA GLU A 98 -22.16 12.42 -8.84
C GLU A 98 -23.42 11.62 -9.19
N LYS A 99 -23.36 10.79 -10.25
CA LYS A 99 -24.49 9.98 -10.73
C LYS A 99 -24.36 8.49 -10.38
N LYS A 100 -23.52 8.15 -9.40
CA LYS A 100 -23.29 6.77 -8.99
C LYS A 100 -23.95 6.49 -7.65
N GLU A 101 -24.82 5.49 -7.61
CA GLU A 101 -25.44 5.01 -6.37
C GLU A 101 -24.44 4.20 -5.53
N ASN A 102 -23.68 3.33 -6.19
CA ASN A 102 -22.62 2.56 -5.52
C ASN A 102 -21.40 3.46 -5.26
N ARG A 103 -21.13 3.74 -4.00
CA ARG A 103 -20.01 4.57 -3.55
C ARG A 103 -18.90 3.75 -2.92
N GLN A 104 -18.90 2.43 -3.08
CA GLN A 104 -17.83 1.58 -2.57
C GLN A 104 -16.49 1.96 -3.17
N ILE A 105 -15.47 1.93 -2.35
CA ILE A 105 -14.07 2.05 -2.71
C ILE A 105 -13.27 0.99 -1.98
N PHE A 106 -12.27 0.44 -2.65
CA PHE A 106 -11.38 -0.54 -2.07
C PHE A 106 -9.95 -0.04 -2.14
N PHE A 107 -9.24 -0.29 -1.07
CA PHE A 107 -7.82 0.00 -0.93
C PHE A 107 -7.09 -1.31 -0.61
N SER A 108 -6.11 -1.68 -1.41
CA SER A 108 -5.32 -2.89 -1.18
C SER A 108 -3.88 -2.53 -0.87
N GLU A 109 -3.34 -3.14 0.17
CA GLU A 109 -1.91 -3.11 0.49
C GLU A 109 -1.27 -4.45 0.13
N ASN A 110 -0.14 -4.38 -0.54
CA ASN A 110 0.60 -5.56 -0.97
C ASN A 110 2.04 -5.46 -0.51
N ILE A 111 2.55 -6.57 0.05
CA ILE A 111 3.97 -6.76 0.36
C ILE A 111 4.49 -7.86 -0.53
N THR A 112 5.59 -7.63 -1.22
CA THR A 112 6.32 -8.69 -1.91
C THR A 112 7.71 -8.82 -1.29
N TYR A 113 7.94 -9.98 -0.68
CA TYR A 113 9.26 -10.39 -0.18
C TYR A 113 10.05 -11.06 -1.28
N LYS A 114 11.36 -10.81 -1.32
CA LYS A 114 12.30 -11.49 -2.21
C LYS A 114 13.65 -11.72 -1.52
N ASP A 115 14.15 -12.96 -1.63
CA ASP A 115 15.55 -13.33 -1.35
C ASP A 115 16.13 -14.18 -2.50
N ALA A 116 17.20 -14.89 -2.26
CA ALA A 116 17.86 -15.70 -3.30
C ALA A 116 16.92 -16.76 -3.89
N ASP A 117 16.14 -17.42 -3.04
CA ASP A 117 15.41 -18.64 -3.39
C ASP A 117 13.88 -18.44 -3.41
N THR A 118 13.39 -17.36 -2.80
CA THR A 118 11.95 -17.17 -2.54
C THR A 118 11.46 -15.85 -3.07
N ILE A 119 10.29 -15.87 -3.68
CA ILE A 119 9.42 -14.72 -3.82
C ILE A 119 8.07 -15.04 -3.18
N LYS A 120 7.57 -14.16 -2.32
CA LYS A 120 6.30 -14.37 -1.60
C LYS A 120 5.53 -13.07 -1.49
N GLN A 121 4.24 -13.12 -1.82
CA GLN A 121 3.34 -11.99 -1.71
C GLN A 121 2.35 -12.15 -0.57
N PHE A 122 2.00 -11.02 0.03
CA PHE A 122 0.95 -10.84 1.03
C PHE A 122 0.10 -9.67 0.57
N SER A 123 -1.21 -9.81 0.69
CA SER A 123 -2.15 -8.77 0.27
C SER A 123 -3.31 -8.69 1.25
N GLN A 124 -3.72 -7.48 1.56
CA GLN A 124 -4.93 -7.21 2.32
C GLN A 124 -5.73 -6.13 1.62
N GLU A 125 -7.03 -6.32 1.54
CA GLU A 125 -7.96 -5.37 0.95
C GLU A 125 -8.89 -4.83 2.04
N TYR A 126 -9.12 -3.53 2.00
CA TYR A 126 -10.00 -2.81 2.90
C TYR A 126 -11.15 -2.21 2.09
N GLU A 127 -12.37 -2.41 2.56
CA GLU A 127 -13.56 -1.83 1.97
C GLU A 127 -13.92 -0.53 2.67
N GLY A 128 -14.22 0.49 1.90
CA GLY A 128 -14.62 1.81 2.37
C GLY A 128 -15.71 2.42 1.51
N THR A 129 -16.00 3.68 1.77
CA THR A 129 -17.04 4.45 1.09
C THR A 129 -16.48 5.80 0.65
N ILE A 130 -16.82 6.25 -0.55
CA ILE A 130 -16.52 7.61 -1.01
C ILE A 130 -17.54 8.55 -0.38
N VAL A 131 -17.05 9.51 0.43
CA VAL A 131 -17.87 10.55 1.05
C VAL A 131 -18.39 11.58 0.02
N THR A 132 -19.28 12.46 0.44
CA THR A 132 -19.86 13.50 -0.43
C THR A 132 -19.10 14.83 -0.37
N GLU A 133 -18.24 14.99 0.61
CA GLU A 133 -17.42 16.19 0.82
C GLU A 133 -16.01 15.77 1.25
N PRO A 134 -14.94 16.42 0.75
CA PRO A 134 -13.57 16.10 1.16
C PRO A 134 -13.34 16.42 2.63
N LYS A 135 -12.57 15.58 3.33
CA LYS A 135 -12.22 15.76 4.75
C LYS A 135 -10.74 15.42 5.01
N GLY A 136 -10.10 16.23 5.85
CA GLY A 136 -8.72 16.03 6.29
C GLY A 136 -7.66 16.55 5.32
N LYS A 137 -6.40 16.14 5.53
CA LYS A 137 -5.20 16.63 4.83
C LYS A 137 -4.38 15.50 4.20
N GLY A 138 -5.04 14.63 3.46
CA GLY A 138 -4.41 13.60 2.63
C GLY A 138 -4.22 14.07 1.18
N ASN A 139 -3.88 13.13 0.31
CA ASN A 139 -3.98 13.37 -1.13
C ASN A 139 -5.45 13.36 -1.60
N SER A 140 -5.67 13.57 -2.88
CA SER A 140 -7.01 13.77 -3.46
C SER A 140 -7.99 12.62 -3.15
N ILE A 141 -7.55 11.35 -3.25
CA ILE A 141 -8.41 10.21 -2.94
C ILE A 141 -8.52 9.95 -1.43
N GLU A 142 -7.44 10.20 -0.68
CA GLU A 142 -7.44 10.01 0.78
C GLU A 142 -8.45 10.92 1.48
N ASN A 143 -8.69 12.12 0.94
CA ASN A 143 -9.66 13.07 1.49
C ASN A 143 -11.12 12.67 1.24
N VAL A 144 -11.38 11.77 0.30
CA VAL A 144 -12.74 11.34 -0.05
C VAL A 144 -13.01 9.87 0.25
N ALA A 145 -12.02 9.09 0.63
CA ALA A 145 -12.14 7.67 0.95
C ALA A 145 -12.24 7.46 2.46
N GLU A 146 -13.42 7.08 2.92
CA GLU A 146 -13.73 6.81 4.32
C GLU A 146 -13.62 5.32 4.64
N PHE A 147 -12.92 4.99 5.72
CA PHE A 147 -12.79 3.66 6.30
C PHE A 147 -13.06 3.75 7.80
N GLU A 148 -13.95 2.92 8.33
CA GLU A 148 -14.30 2.88 9.76
C GLU A 148 -14.70 4.26 10.33
N GLY A 149 -15.45 5.05 9.55
CA GLY A 149 -15.99 6.34 9.96
C GLY A 149 -15.06 7.55 9.87
N PHE A 150 -13.84 7.39 9.33
CA PHE A 150 -12.88 8.47 9.08
C PHE A 150 -12.31 8.37 7.68
N THR A 151 -12.12 9.51 7.00
CA THR A 151 -11.33 9.50 5.78
C THR A 151 -9.86 9.26 6.09
N LEU A 152 -9.11 8.72 5.14
CA LEU A 152 -7.67 8.62 5.32
C LEU A 152 -7.03 10.00 5.47
N GLY A 153 -7.60 11.03 4.83
CA GLY A 153 -7.17 12.42 5.01
C GLY A 153 -7.30 12.90 6.45
N GLU A 154 -8.40 12.58 7.15
CA GLU A 154 -8.57 12.89 8.58
C GLU A 154 -7.55 12.12 9.44
N ARG A 155 -7.28 10.85 9.12
CA ARG A 155 -6.24 10.07 9.82
C ARG A 155 -4.85 10.67 9.61
N ARG A 156 -4.52 11.17 8.40
CA ARG A 156 -3.26 11.86 8.12
C ARG A 156 -3.12 13.15 8.93
N GLU A 157 -4.17 13.94 9.01
CA GLU A 157 -4.18 15.19 9.79
C GLU A 157 -3.90 14.94 11.27
N GLN A 158 -4.36 13.82 11.80
CA GLN A 158 -4.12 13.38 13.19
C GLN A 158 -2.75 12.70 13.38
N GLY A 159 -1.93 12.60 12.33
CA GLY A 159 -0.66 11.87 12.37
C GLY A 159 -0.81 10.35 12.45
N GLY A 160 -2.00 9.83 12.13
CA GLY A 160 -2.32 8.41 12.21
C GLY A 160 -1.87 7.60 10.99
N TYR A 161 -1.77 6.29 11.18
CA TYR A 161 -1.56 5.32 10.12
C TYR A 161 -2.87 5.02 9.36
N SER A 162 -2.76 4.33 8.22
CA SER A 162 -3.92 4.01 7.38
C SER A 162 -4.93 3.10 8.09
N HIS A 163 -4.45 2.16 8.91
CA HIS A 163 -5.24 1.15 9.60
C HIS A 163 -4.71 0.93 11.01
N LYS A 164 -5.44 0.16 11.81
CA LYS A 164 -4.95 -0.28 13.12
C LYS A 164 -3.79 -1.27 12.93
N PRO A 165 -2.81 -1.30 13.84
CA PRO A 165 -1.65 -2.20 13.72
C PRO A 165 -2.02 -3.68 13.60
N GLU A 166 -3.11 -4.12 14.25
CA GLU A 166 -3.60 -5.49 14.17
C GLU A 166 -4.12 -5.90 12.80
N ASP A 167 -4.57 -4.93 11.98
CA ASP A 167 -5.14 -5.15 10.66
C ASP A 167 -4.11 -5.02 9.53
N TYR A 168 -2.84 -4.82 9.86
CA TYR A 168 -1.80 -4.64 8.86
C TYR A 168 -1.42 -5.95 8.15
N VAL A 169 -1.28 -5.88 6.84
CA VAL A 169 -0.72 -6.93 5.98
C VAL A 169 0.66 -7.39 6.45
N TRP A 170 1.39 -6.56 7.19
CA TRP A 170 2.67 -6.89 7.82
C TRP A 170 2.59 -8.01 8.83
N ASN A 171 1.44 -8.21 9.50
CA ASN A 171 1.26 -9.30 10.47
C ASN A 171 1.37 -10.68 9.79
N ASP A 172 0.83 -10.82 8.58
CA ASP A 172 0.93 -12.07 7.84
C ASP A 172 2.36 -12.30 7.32
N PHE A 173 3.03 -11.24 6.89
CA PHE A 173 4.45 -11.29 6.57
C PHE A 173 5.29 -11.75 7.76
N VAL A 174 5.10 -11.17 8.95
CA VAL A 174 5.82 -11.52 10.18
C VAL A 174 5.59 -12.98 10.57
N LYS A 175 4.35 -13.45 10.56
CA LYS A 175 4.02 -14.84 10.85
C LYS A 175 4.73 -15.81 9.90
N TRP A 176 4.75 -15.47 8.62
CA TRP A 176 5.38 -16.31 7.60
C TRP A 176 6.91 -16.32 7.72
N ILE A 177 7.55 -15.16 7.87
CA ILE A 177 9.01 -15.07 7.91
C ILE A 177 9.59 -15.78 9.16
N ASN A 178 8.92 -15.65 10.31
CA ASN A 178 9.32 -16.38 11.53
C ASN A 178 9.24 -17.90 11.35
N LYS A 179 8.23 -18.39 10.64
CA LYS A 179 8.12 -19.82 10.32
C LYS A 179 9.22 -20.26 9.35
N LYS A 180 9.57 -19.42 8.37
CA LYS A 180 10.64 -19.71 7.40
C LYS A 180 12.02 -19.81 8.07
N GLU A 181 12.32 -18.96 9.04
CA GLU A 181 13.59 -18.96 9.78
C GLU A 181 13.71 -20.12 10.78
N SER A 182 12.60 -20.77 11.12
CA SER A 182 12.57 -21.90 12.06
C SER A 182 12.76 -23.26 11.39
N LEU A 183 12.87 -23.29 10.07
CA LEU A 183 13.08 -24.49 9.25
C LEU A 183 14.54 -24.60 8.77
#